data_ca40a6184d216004e65ce2b14a2dedd7
#
_entry.id   ca40a6184d216004e65ce2b14a2dedd7
#
_cell.length_a   1.000
_cell.length_b   1.000
_cell.length_c   1.000
_cell.angle_alpha   90.00
_cell.angle_beta   90.00
_cell.angle_gamma   90.00
#
_symmetry.space_group_name_H-M   'P 1'
#
loop_
_entity.id
_entity.type
_entity.pdbx_description
1 polymer ?
#
loop_
_entity_poly.entity_id
_entity_poly.type
_entity_poly.pdbx_seq_one_letter_code
_entity_poly.pdbx_strand_id
1 'polypeptide(L)'
;MMFRHVSHVFLFLFSGLCGAVVNAQDQIIPRPVSVRVEAKGAATPVKLDEGMRIVCKEKDGEFRRQAHLLQQFLSRGTGLTLDGAGGTGIIRVVKDAALKQYGPEAYRLEAAPGNIVISAATPKGVYYAGQSLAQMLPAAFFNNGVDKKSVSWNVAVKPFSILDYPRFAWRAFMLDEARHFFGEEEVKRLIDQMGLLKMNVLHWHLSDDAGWRIQIKKYPKLTSVGGKRRDTEIETWGSGKYEGRPHEGF
;
A
#
# COMPACT_ATOMS: atom_id res chain seq x y z
N MET A 1 23.15 67.11 4.38
CA MET A 1 22.60 66.34 3.22
C MET A 1 21.93 65.11 3.82
N MET A 2 20.63 65.10 3.90
CA MET A 2 19.84 64.24 4.78
C MET A 2 19.07 63.21 3.94
N PHE A 3 19.49 61.95 3.98
CA PHE A 3 18.81 60.86 3.28
C PHE A 3 17.64 60.37 4.12
N ARG A 4 16.45 60.59 3.62
CA ARG A 4 15.17 60.05 4.16
C ARG A 4 15.02 58.60 3.67
N HIS A 5 14.98 57.67 4.63
CA HIS A 5 14.58 56.27 4.38
C HIS A 5 13.04 56.22 4.24
N VAL A 6 12.59 55.82 3.09
CA VAL A 6 11.17 55.48 2.83
C VAL A 6 11.02 53.98 3.05
N SER A 7 10.43 53.63 4.20
CA SER A 7 10.07 52.22 4.48
C SER A 7 8.79 51.91 3.70
N HIS A 8 8.93 51.01 2.70
CA HIS A 8 7.79 50.41 2.04
C HIS A 8 7.30 49.23 2.88
N VAL A 9 6.17 49.42 3.54
CA VAL A 9 5.42 48.32 4.18
C VAL A 9 4.71 47.55 3.07
N PHE A 10 5.25 46.36 2.71
CA PHE A 10 4.54 45.41 1.88
C PHE A 10 3.45 44.73 2.72
N LEU A 11 2.22 45.14 2.53
CA LEU A 11 1.03 44.50 3.07
C LEU A 11 0.79 43.21 2.23
N PHE A 12 1.23 42.07 2.72
CA PHE A 12 0.84 40.78 2.13
C PHE A 12 -0.64 40.52 2.45
N LEU A 13 -1.50 40.77 1.48
CA LEU A 13 -2.86 40.23 1.46
C LEU A 13 -2.75 38.71 1.32
N PHE A 14 -2.91 38.02 2.44
CA PHE A 14 -3.21 36.59 2.46
C PHE A 14 -4.62 36.41 1.87
N SER A 15 -4.69 36.29 0.53
CA SER A 15 -5.89 35.76 -0.11
C SER A 15 -6.03 34.32 0.38
N GLY A 16 -7.08 34.07 1.20
CA GLY A 16 -7.38 32.74 1.68
C GLY A 16 -7.49 31.77 0.51
N LEU A 17 -6.48 30.94 0.31
CA LEU A 17 -6.63 29.71 -0.44
C LEU A 17 -7.72 28.92 0.31
N CYS A 18 -8.92 28.93 -0.24
CA CYS A 18 -9.94 27.95 0.07
C CYS A 18 -9.33 26.58 -0.31
N GLY A 19 -8.65 25.94 0.65
CA GLY A 19 -8.05 24.64 0.45
C GLY A 19 -9.17 23.70 0.04
N ALA A 20 -9.17 23.26 -1.22
CA ALA A 20 -10.05 22.21 -1.65
C ALA A 20 -9.83 21.02 -0.69
N VAL A 21 -10.89 20.61 -0.01
CA VAL A 21 -10.86 19.42 0.84
C VAL A 21 -10.63 18.23 -0.10
N VAL A 22 -9.38 17.78 -0.17
CA VAL A 22 -9.02 16.58 -0.94
C VAL A 22 -9.57 15.40 -0.16
N ASN A 23 -10.54 14.70 -0.73
CA ASN A 23 -11.06 13.49 -0.11
C ASN A 23 -10.01 12.38 -0.19
N ALA A 24 -9.86 11.59 0.88
CA ALA A 24 -8.89 10.50 0.94
C ALA A 24 -9.07 9.50 -0.21
N GLN A 25 -10.29 9.30 -0.70
CA GLN A 25 -10.60 8.43 -1.84
C GLN A 25 -9.98 8.89 -3.17
N ASP A 26 -9.73 10.20 -3.31
CA ASP A 26 -9.12 10.77 -4.52
C ASP A 26 -7.60 10.54 -4.56
N GLN A 27 -7.00 10.11 -3.44
CA GLN A 27 -5.57 9.84 -3.30
C GLN A 27 -5.17 8.38 -3.57
N ILE A 28 -6.14 7.49 -3.80
CA ILE A 28 -5.87 6.07 -4.03
C ILE A 28 -5.12 5.88 -5.36
N ILE A 29 -3.99 5.20 -5.30
CA ILE A 29 -3.14 4.86 -6.45
C ILE A 29 -3.01 3.33 -6.59
N PRO A 30 -3.33 2.75 -7.75
CA PRO A 30 -3.98 3.34 -8.93
C PRO A 30 -5.39 3.87 -8.60
N ARG A 31 -5.81 4.91 -9.33
CA ARG A 31 -7.13 5.50 -9.14
C ARG A 31 -8.23 4.46 -9.40
N PRO A 32 -9.18 4.29 -8.46
CA PRO A 32 -10.30 3.37 -8.66
C PRO A 32 -11.17 3.74 -9.87
N VAL A 33 -11.82 2.72 -10.46
CA VAL A 33 -12.71 2.89 -11.62
C VAL A 33 -13.88 3.81 -11.32
N SER A 34 -14.47 3.70 -10.13
CA SER A 34 -15.58 4.55 -9.71
C SER A 34 -15.48 4.88 -8.22
N VAL A 35 -15.63 6.15 -7.90
CA VAL A 35 -15.72 6.65 -6.52
C VAL A 35 -16.99 7.49 -6.42
N ARG A 36 -17.83 7.20 -5.42
CA ARG A 36 -19.04 7.97 -5.10
C ARG A 36 -18.95 8.37 -3.64
N VAL A 37 -19.10 9.64 -3.36
CA VAL A 37 -19.15 10.21 -2.01
C VAL A 37 -20.54 10.78 -1.79
N GLU A 38 -21.14 10.61 -0.61
CA GLU A 38 -22.44 11.15 -0.29
C GLU A 38 -22.42 12.69 -0.36
N ALA A 39 -23.24 13.24 -1.25
CA ALA A 39 -23.30 14.69 -1.48
C ALA A 39 -24.06 15.44 -0.38
N LYS A 40 -25.11 14.81 0.19
CA LYS A 40 -26.05 15.43 1.15
C LYS A 40 -25.82 14.89 2.56
N GLY A 41 -26.03 15.76 3.57
CA GLY A 41 -25.92 15.42 4.99
C GLY A 41 -24.72 16.08 5.68
N ALA A 42 -24.76 16.08 7.01
CA ALA A 42 -23.61 16.50 7.83
C ALA A 42 -22.40 15.60 7.56
N ALA A 43 -21.22 16.17 7.58
CA ALA A 43 -19.99 15.41 7.49
C ALA A 43 -19.87 14.51 8.74
N THR A 44 -20.14 13.21 8.57
CA THR A 44 -19.97 12.22 9.64
C THR A 44 -18.75 11.39 9.27
N PRO A 45 -17.64 11.55 10.00
CA PRO A 45 -16.41 10.87 9.66
C PRO A 45 -16.55 9.34 9.74
N VAL A 46 -15.99 8.66 8.75
CA VAL A 46 -15.75 7.23 8.78
C VAL A 46 -14.36 7.00 9.36
N LYS A 47 -14.26 6.25 10.43
CA LYS A 47 -12.98 5.97 11.10
C LYS A 47 -12.89 4.51 11.52
N LEU A 48 -11.67 4.05 11.75
CA LEU A 48 -11.41 2.80 12.44
C LEU A 48 -11.29 3.09 13.93
N ASP A 49 -12.01 2.34 14.74
CA ASP A 49 -12.03 2.48 16.20
C ASP A 49 -11.58 1.19 16.88
N GLU A 50 -11.14 1.34 18.12
CA GLU A 50 -10.83 0.22 19.01
C GLU A 50 -12.06 -0.67 19.19
N GLY A 51 -11.84 -1.97 19.18
CA GLY A 51 -12.92 -2.93 19.34
C GLY A 51 -13.85 -3.11 18.12
N MET A 52 -13.57 -2.49 16.98
CA MET A 52 -14.21 -2.91 15.73
C MET A 52 -13.88 -4.37 15.45
N ARG A 53 -14.79 -5.08 14.80
CA ARG A 53 -14.57 -6.48 14.42
C ARG A 53 -14.60 -6.67 12.91
N ILE A 54 -13.73 -7.56 12.43
CA ILE A 54 -13.79 -8.03 11.04
C ILE A 54 -14.61 -9.32 11.01
N VAL A 55 -15.66 -9.32 10.18
CA VAL A 55 -16.62 -10.42 10.08
C VAL A 55 -16.66 -10.94 8.66
N CYS A 56 -16.40 -12.23 8.51
CA CYS A 56 -16.63 -12.98 7.28
C CYS A 56 -17.50 -14.19 7.58
N LYS A 57 -18.74 -14.19 7.09
CA LYS A 57 -19.70 -15.30 7.27
C LYS A 57 -19.64 -16.32 6.14
N GLU A 58 -18.74 -16.12 5.16
CA GLU A 58 -18.61 -17.04 4.04
C GLU A 58 -18.15 -18.43 4.50
N LYS A 59 -18.72 -19.48 3.91
CA LYS A 59 -18.25 -20.85 4.13
C LYS A 59 -16.91 -21.14 3.47
N ASP A 60 -16.54 -20.35 2.48
CA ASP A 60 -15.30 -20.43 1.72
C ASP A 60 -14.09 -20.14 2.64
N GLY A 61 -13.23 -21.14 2.81
CA GLY A 61 -12.05 -21.05 3.69
C GLY A 61 -11.06 -19.97 3.25
N GLU A 62 -10.90 -19.75 1.94
CA GLU A 62 -10.00 -18.74 1.42
C GLU A 62 -10.50 -17.30 1.71
N PHE A 63 -11.81 -17.06 1.65
CA PHE A 63 -12.39 -15.78 2.07
C PHE A 63 -12.16 -15.53 3.57
N ARG A 64 -12.36 -16.54 4.44
CA ARG A 64 -12.09 -16.40 5.87
C ARG A 64 -10.63 -16.14 6.17
N ARG A 65 -9.73 -16.87 5.48
CA ARG A 65 -8.28 -16.64 5.59
C ARG A 65 -7.93 -15.21 5.18
N GLN A 66 -8.48 -14.72 4.06
CA GLN A 66 -8.19 -13.36 3.59
C GLN A 66 -8.75 -12.29 4.53
N ALA A 67 -9.92 -12.51 5.15
CA ALA A 67 -10.47 -11.62 6.16
C ALA A 67 -9.57 -11.56 7.42
N HIS A 68 -9.00 -12.71 7.83
CA HIS A 68 -8.03 -12.76 8.94
C HIS A 68 -6.73 -12.02 8.59
N LEU A 69 -6.20 -12.19 7.37
CA LEU A 69 -5.02 -11.44 6.91
C LEU A 69 -5.29 -9.93 6.86
N LEU A 70 -6.49 -9.53 6.45
CA LEU A 70 -6.92 -8.12 6.50
C LEU A 70 -6.94 -7.59 7.93
N GLN A 71 -7.45 -8.36 8.89
CA GLN A 71 -7.42 -8.00 10.31
C GLN A 71 -5.99 -7.78 10.79
N GLN A 72 -5.10 -8.74 10.55
CA GLN A 72 -3.68 -8.62 10.92
C GLN A 72 -3.01 -7.40 10.29
N PHE A 73 -3.29 -7.13 9.01
CA PHE A 73 -2.74 -5.99 8.28
C PHE A 73 -3.20 -4.67 8.89
N LEU A 74 -4.49 -4.50 9.11
CA LEU A 74 -5.06 -3.28 9.68
C LEU A 74 -4.61 -3.09 11.14
N SER A 75 -4.64 -4.14 11.96
CA SER A 75 -4.20 -4.08 13.36
C SER A 75 -2.72 -3.70 13.47
N ARG A 76 -1.85 -4.26 12.63
CA ARG A 76 -0.42 -3.91 12.60
C ARG A 76 -0.19 -2.44 12.23
N GLY A 77 -0.89 -1.95 11.20
CA GLY A 77 -0.74 -0.59 10.72
C GLY A 77 -1.31 0.46 11.67
N THR A 78 -2.42 0.16 12.36
CA THR A 78 -3.12 1.10 13.25
C THR A 78 -2.75 0.96 14.72
N GLY A 79 -2.31 -0.21 15.15
CA GLY A 79 -2.17 -0.56 16.57
C GLY A 79 -3.49 -0.87 17.26
N LEU A 80 -4.64 -0.85 16.54
CA LEU A 80 -5.96 -1.15 17.09
C LEU A 80 -6.16 -2.65 17.25
N THR A 81 -6.90 -3.03 18.28
CA THR A 81 -7.41 -4.40 18.45
C THR A 81 -8.76 -4.52 17.73
N LEU A 82 -8.75 -5.22 16.59
CA LEU A 82 -9.94 -5.36 15.72
C LEU A 82 -10.62 -6.72 15.92
N ASP A 83 -10.85 -7.10 17.17
CA ASP A 83 -11.42 -8.40 17.58
C ASP A 83 -12.89 -8.35 18.00
N GLY A 84 -13.46 -7.15 18.11
CA GLY A 84 -14.84 -6.92 18.52
C GLY A 84 -15.03 -6.76 20.03
N ALA A 85 -13.96 -6.73 20.83
CA ALA A 85 -14.06 -6.53 22.26
C ALA A 85 -14.39 -5.07 22.61
N GLY A 86 -15.64 -4.82 22.99
CA GLY A 86 -16.11 -3.51 23.47
C GLY A 86 -16.49 -2.50 22.40
N GLY A 87 -16.33 -2.77 21.10
CA GLY A 87 -16.71 -1.88 20.01
C GLY A 87 -18.01 -2.31 19.32
N THR A 88 -18.70 -1.34 18.70
CA THR A 88 -19.92 -1.57 17.92
C THR A 88 -19.67 -1.60 16.42
N GLY A 89 -18.50 -1.13 15.96
CA GLY A 89 -18.16 -1.04 14.53
C GLY A 89 -17.85 -2.39 13.90
N ILE A 90 -18.17 -2.52 12.61
CA ILE A 90 -17.99 -3.76 11.86
C ILE A 90 -17.31 -3.47 10.51
N ILE A 91 -16.28 -4.27 10.19
CA ILE A 91 -15.76 -4.43 8.83
C ILE A 91 -16.26 -5.77 8.32
N ARG A 92 -17.15 -5.78 7.35
CA ARG A 92 -17.77 -7.00 6.82
C ARG A 92 -17.12 -7.38 5.50
N VAL A 93 -16.67 -8.63 5.40
CA VAL A 93 -16.14 -9.21 4.15
C VAL A 93 -17.20 -10.15 3.57
N VAL A 94 -17.58 -9.91 2.31
CA VAL A 94 -18.68 -10.59 1.62
C VAL A 94 -18.21 -11.05 0.24
N LYS A 95 -18.59 -12.27 -0.13
CA LYS A 95 -18.45 -12.78 -1.50
C LYS A 95 -19.59 -12.26 -2.34
N ASP A 96 -19.29 -11.52 -3.40
CA ASP A 96 -20.27 -11.02 -4.37
C ASP A 96 -19.97 -11.59 -5.75
N ALA A 97 -20.80 -12.56 -6.16
CA ALA A 97 -20.67 -13.22 -7.44
C ALA A 97 -20.92 -12.29 -8.64
N ALA A 98 -21.68 -11.21 -8.46
CA ALA A 98 -21.94 -10.24 -9.52
C ALA A 98 -20.67 -9.49 -9.94
N LEU A 99 -19.70 -9.37 -9.05
CA LEU A 99 -18.42 -8.73 -9.37
C LEU A 99 -17.52 -9.56 -10.29
N LYS A 100 -17.83 -10.85 -10.52
CA LYS A 100 -17.07 -11.71 -11.46
C LYS A 100 -17.02 -11.14 -12.89
N GLN A 101 -18.04 -10.40 -13.31
CA GLN A 101 -18.06 -9.73 -14.62
C GLN A 101 -16.90 -8.74 -14.82
N TYR A 102 -16.33 -8.21 -13.73
CA TYR A 102 -15.19 -7.30 -13.75
C TYR A 102 -13.84 -7.99 -13.51
N GLY A 103 -13.86 -9.33 -13.37
CA GLY A 103 -12.67 -10.14 -13.15
C GLY A 103 -12.42 -10.56 -11.70
N PRO A 104 -11.42 -11.43 -11.47
CA PRO A 104 -11.19 -12.04 -10.16
C PRO A 104 -10.67 -11.08 -9.09
N GLU A 105 -10.13 -9.94 -9.47
CA GLU A 105 -9.58 -8.94 -8.54
C GLU A 105 -10.58 -7.82 -8.22
N ALA A 106 -11.79 -7.89 -8.79
CA ALA A 106 -12.81 -6.88 -8.58
C ALA A 106 -13.32 -6.84 -7.13
N TYR A 107 -13.54 -5.62 -6.64
CA TYR A 107 -14.12 -5.39 -5.34
C TYR A 107 -15.00 -4.12 -5.31
N ARG A 108 -15.89 -4.09 -4.33
CA ARG A 108 -16.58 -2.89 -3.88
C ARG A 108 -16.20 -2.63 -2.43
N LEU A 109 -15.88 -1.39 -2.11
CA LEU A 109 -15.60 -0.92 -0.76
C LEU A 109 -16.60 0.19 -0.43
N GLU A 110 -17.49 -0.10 0.51
CA GLU A 110 -18.51 0.83 0.98
C GLU A 110 -18.24 1.14 2.44
N ALA A 111 -18.29 2.41 2.80
CA ALA A 111 -17.98 2.82 4.15
C ALA A 111 -18.94 3.91 4.64
N ALA A 112 -19.48 3.68 5.81
CA ALA A 112 -20.29 4.56 6.61
C ALA A 112 -19.81 4.50 8.07
N PRO A 113 -20.20 5.46 8.94
CA PRO A 113 -19.80 5.45 10.35
C PRO A 113 -20.12 4.12 11.02
N GLY A 114 -19.10 3.50 11.62
CA GLY A 114 -19.21 2.20 12.31
C GLY A 114 -19.46 0.99 11.38
N ASN A 115 -19.53 1.16 10.06
CA ASN A 115 -19.81 0.06 9.13
C ASN A 115 -19.01 0.20 7.84
N ILE A 116 -18.09 -0.72 7.61
CA ILE A 116 -17.34 -0.85 6.37
C ILE A 116 -17.67 -2.21 5.76
N VAL A 117 -17.99 -2.23 4.46
CA VAL A 117 -18.31 -3.45 3.72
C VAL A 117 -17.33 -3.62 2.57
N ILE A 118 -16.66 -4.74 2.53
CA ILE A 118 -15.81 -5.17 1.43
C ILE A 118 -16.51 -6.34 0.72
N SER A 119 -17.03 -6.08 -0.46
CA SER A 119 -17.60 -7.11 -1.35
C SER A 119 -16.60 -7.43 -2.44
N ALA A 120 -16.33 -8.70 -2.71
CA ALA A 120 -15.36 -9.12 -3.70
C ALA A 120 -15.76 -10.37 -4.45
N ALA A 121 -15.31 -10.48 -5.71
CA ALA A 121 -15.55 -11.65 -6.55
C ALA A 121 -14.77 -12.88 -6.03
N THR A 122 -13.54 -12.65 -5.56
CA THR A 122 -12.63 -13.65 -5.02
C THR A 122 -11.84 -13.06 -3.83
N PRO A 123 -11.09 -13.88 -3.06
CA PRO A 123 -10.21 -13.39 -2.00
C PRO A 123 -9.18 -12.33 -2.46
N LYS A 124 -8.76 -12.35 -3.73
CA LYS A 124 -7.85 -11.33 -4.30
C LYS A 124 -8.46 -9.93 -4.25
N GLY A 125 -9.76 -9.80 -4.56
CA GLY A 125 -10.47 -8.53 -4.45
C GLY A 125 -10.51 -8.01 -3.01
N VAL A 126 -10.65 -8.88 -2.00
CA VAL A 126 -10.57 -8.50 -0.58
C VAL A 126 -9.19 -7.92 -0.25
N TYR A 127 -8.12 -8.56 -0.75
CA TYR A 127 -6.75 -8.06 -0.59
C TYR A 127 -6.60 -6.64 -1.13
N TYR A 128 -7.02 -6.39 -2.38
CA TYR A 128 -6.88 -5.07 -3.01
C TYR A 128 -7.80 -4.01 -2.40
N ALA A 129 -8.98 -4.40 -1.91
CA ALA A 129 -9.83 -3.51 -1.12
C ALA A 129 -9.13 -3.07 0.17
N GLY A 130 -8.43 -3.98 0.84
CA GLY A 130 -7.60 -3.69 2.01
C GLY A 130 -6.48 -2.69 1.70
N GLN A 131 -5.81 -2.82 0.55
CA GLN A 131 -4.80 -1.86 0.12
C GLN A 131 -5.39 -0.46 -0.14
N SER A 132 -6.56 -0.39 -0.76
CA SER A 132 -7.27 0.88 -0.96
C SER A 132 -7.69 1.51 0.37
N LEU A 133 -8.19 0.72 1.31
CA LEU A 133 -8.54 1.19 2.64
C LEU A 133 -7.31 1.75 3.38
N ALA A 134 -6.17 1.04 3.29
CA ALA A 134 -4.92 1.49 3.91
C ALA A 134 -4.41 2.82 3.34
N GLN A 135 -4.52 3.03 2.02
CA GLN A 135 -4.13 4.30 1.38
C GLN A 135 -5.01 5.49 1.80
N MET A 136 -6.21 5.23 2.31
CA MET A 136 -7.11 6.27 2.81
C MET A 136 -6.86 6.62 4.28
N LEU A 137 -6.10 5.81 5.00
CA LEU A 137 -5.72 6.06 6.38
C LEU A 137 -4.59 7.10 6.48
N PRO A 138 -4.44 7.77 7.63
CA PRO A 138 -3.31 8.67 7.86
C PRO A 138 -1.96 8.01 7.55
N ALA A 139 -0.99 8.79 7.06
CA ALA A 139 0.37 8.30 6.71
C ALA A 139 1.08 7.58 7.88
N ALA A 140 0.66 7.85 9.10
CA ALA A 140 1.06 7.12 10.29
C ALA A 140 0.84 5.60 10.18
N PHE A 141 -0.10 5.14 9.35
CA PHE A 141 -0.34 3.71 9.10
C PHE A 141 0.92 2.98 8.64
N PHE A 142 1.71 3.62 7.78
CA PHE A 142 2.95 3.07 7.20
C PHE A 142 4.21 3.44 7.97
N ASN A 143 4.11 4.27 9.01
CA ASN A 143 5.25 4.75 9.78
C ASN A 143 5.33 4.07 11.15
N ASN A 144 6.29 3.18 11.34
CA ASN A 144 6.50 2.45 12.60
C ASN A 144 7.08 3.31 13.73
N GLY A 145 7.61 4.50 13.42
CA GLY A 145 8.16 5.44 14.41
C GLY A 145 7.14 6.34 15.10
N VAL A 146 5.84 6.20 14.76
CA VAL A 146 4.77 7.02 15.33
C VAL A 146 4.04 6.27 16.44
N ASP A 147 3.71 6.95 17.53
CA ASP A 147 2.80 6.41 18.54
C ASP A 147 1.39 6.27 17.95
N LYS A 148 1.02 5.04 17.64
CA LYS A 148 -0.26 4.69 17.01
C LYS A 148 -1.48 5.04 17.88
N LYS A 149 -1.32 5.10 19.20
CA LYS A 149 -2.40 5.42 20.14
C LYS A 149 -2.84 6.88 20.08
N SER A 150 -1.94 7.76 19.66
CA SER A 150 -2.24 9.20 19.51
C SER A 150 -2.91 9.54 18.16
N VAL A 151 -3.06 8.58 17.25
CA VAL A 151 -3.56 8.81 15.89
C VAL A 151 -5.08 8.60 15.82
N SER A 152 -5.79 9.56 15.27
CA SER A 152 -7.17 9.36 14.85
C SER A 152 -7.22 8.68 13.49
N TRP A 153 -7.71 7.44 13.44
CA TRP A 153 -7.72 6.61 12.23
C TRP A 153 -8.89 6.94 11.32
N ASN A 154 -8.96 8.19 10.88
CA ASN A 154 -9.97 8.64 9.92
C ASN A 154 -9.72 8.02 8.55
N VAL A 155 -10.76 7.42 7.99
CA VAL A 155 -10.79 6.86 6.63
C VAL A 155 -11.31 7.90 5.65
N ALA A 156 -12.41 8.57 5.99
CA ALA A 156 -13.05 9.57 5.16
C ALA A 156 -13.89 10.55 5.98
N VAL A 157 -14.14 11.74 5.43
CA VAL A 157 -14.97 12.78 6.06
C VAL A 157 -16.46 12.49 5.90
N LYS A 158 -16.84 11.70 4.88
CA LYS A 158 -18.20 11.32 4.53
C LYS A 158 -18.28 9.86 4.11
N PRO A 159 -19.44 9.22 4.21
CA PRO A 159 -19.68 7.91 3.62
C PRO A 159 -19.36 7.89 2.12
N PHE A 160 -18.88 6.76 1.65
CA PHE A 160 -18.49 6.58 0.26
C PHE A 160 -18.70 5.15 -0.22
N SER A 161 -18.70 4.99 -1.54
CA SER A 161 -18.63 3.70 -2.24
C SER A 161 -17.60 3.76 -3.35
N ILE A 162 -16.72 2.76 -3.39
CA ILE A 162 -15.72 2.55 -4.43
C ILE A 162 -16.06 1.25 -5.15
N LEU A 163 -16.05 1.26 -6.48
CA LEU A 163 -15.96 0.07 -7.32
C LEU A 163 -14.63 0.11 -8.04
N ASP A 164 -13.85 -0.96 -7.90
CA ASP A 164 -12.54 -1.05 -8.53
C ASP A 164 -12.24 -2.45 -9.07
N TYR A 165 -11.52 -2.47 -10.17
CA TYR A 165 -10.97 -3.66 -10.82
C TYR A 165 -9.82 -3.26 -11.73
N PRO A 166 -8.86 -4.14 -11.99
CA PRO A 166 -7.67 -3.79 -12.75
C PRO A 166 -7.98 -3.56 -14.23
N ARG A 167 -7.38 -2.53 -14.80
CA ARG A 167 -7.39 -2.29 -16.25
C ARG A 167 -6.54 -3.31 -17.01
N PHE A 168 -5.44 -3.78 -16.37
CA PHE A 168 -4.52 -4.77 -16.92
C PHE A 168 -4.40 -5.95 -15.97
N ALA A 169 -4.56 -7.16 -16.48
CA ALA A 169 -4.43 -8.39 -15.68
C ALA A 169 -2.98 -8.67 -15.25
N TRP A 170 -2.00 -8.21 -16.01
CA TRP A 170 -0.57 -8.34 -15.73
C TRP A 170 -0.01 -6.99 -15.29
N ARG A 171 0.49 -6.92 -14.06
CA ARG A 171 1.09 -5.71 -13.46
C ARG A 171 2.36 -6.13 -12.74
N ALA A 172 3.45 -6.15 -13.48
CA ALA A 172 4.72 -6.70 -13.04
C ALA A 172 5.73 -5.62 -12.68
N PHE A 173 6.62 -5.98 -11.77
CA PHE A 173 7.88 -5.29 -11.52
C PHE A 173 9.02 -6.30 -11.65
N MET A 174 10.14 -5.91 -12.24
CA MET A 174 11.35 -6.72 -12.32
C MET A 174 12.42 -6.13 -11.42
N LEU A 175 12.99 -6.97 -10.54
CA LEU A 175 14.12 -6.63 -9.69
C LEU A 175 15.34 -7.44 -10.12
N ASP A 176 16.42 -6.76 -10.47
CA ASP A 176 17.70 -7.38 -10.83
C ASP A 176 18.63 -7.45 -9.62
N GLU A 177 18.65 -8.61 -8.96
CA GLU A 177 19.55 -8.92 -7.86
C GLU A 177 20.91 -9.45 -8.36
N ALA A 178 20.98 -9.89 -9.60
CA ALA A 178 22.23 -10.45 -10.15
C ALA A 178 23.29 -9.35 -10.31
N ARG A 179 22.90 -8.17 -10.84
CA ARG A 179 23.80 -7.02 -11.01
C ARG A 179 24.05 -6.29 -9.70
N HIS A 180 23.00 -6.10 -8.87
CA HIS A 180 23.11 -5.50 -7.54
C HIS A 180 22.29 -6.32 -6.55
N PHE A 181 22.95 -6.85 -5.53
CA PHE A 181 22.28 -7.60 -4.46
C PHE A 181 21.76 -6.64 -3.39
N PHE A 182 20.44 -6.52 -3.31
CA PHE A 182 19.77 -5.65 -2.34
C PHE A 182 19.48 -6.37 -1.03
N GLY A 183 19.33 -7.69 -1.07
CA GLY A 183 19.04 -8.50 0.09
C GLY A 183 17.56 -8.64 0.44
N GLU A 184 17.28 -9.58 1.33
CA GLU A 184 15.93 -10.03 1.69
C GLU A 184 15.01 -8.90 2.16
N GLU A 185 15.51 -7.98 2.99
CA GLU A 185 14.70 -6.92 3.58
C GLU A 185 14.23 -5.89 2.53
N GLU A 186 15.07 -5.58 1.54
CA GLU A 186 14.67 -4.69 0.45
C GLU A 186 13.64 -5.34 -0.46
N VAL A 187 13.80 -6.64 -0.74
CA VAL A 187 12.82 -7.40 -1.51
C VAL A 187 11.47 -7.44 -0.81
N LYS A 188 11.45 -7.67 0.51
CA LYS A 188 10.21 -7.61 1.30
C LYS A 188 9.55 -6.24 1.23
N ARG A 189 10.33 -5.15 1.38
CA ARG A 189 9.82 -3.77 1.22
C ARG A 189 9.24 -3.53 -0.18
N LEU A 190 9.93 -4.01 -1.22
CA LEU A 190 9.44 -3.91 -2.59
C LEU A 190 8.09 -4.64 -2.76
N ILE A 191 7.97 -5.87 -2.23
CA ILE A 191 6.73 -6.65 -2.28
C ILE A 191 5.59 -5.90 -1.57
N ASP A 192 5.84 -5.29 -0.42
CA ASP A 192 4.85 -4.48 0.29
C ASP A 192 4.40 -3.27 -0.54
N GLN A 193 5.33 -2.56 -1.20
CA GLN A 193 5.02 -1.45 -2.10
C GLN A 193 4.26 -1.92 -3.35
N MET A 194 4.66 -3.04 -3.93
CA MET A 194 3.93 -3.66 -5.04
C MET A 194 2.50 -3.98 -4.64
N GLY A 195 2.30 -4.55 -3.45
CA GLY A 195 0.98 -4.83 -2.91
C GLY A 195 0.14 -3.56 -2.77
N LEU A 196 0.70 -2.52 -2.17
CA LEU A 196 0.04 -1.22 -2.00
C LEU A 196 -0.40 -0.61 -3.33
N LEU A 197 0.44 -0.69 -4.36
CA LEU A 197 0.16 -0.22 -5.72
C LEU A 197 -0.62 -1.22 -6.58
N LYS A 198 -1.12 -2.31 -5.97
CA LYS A 198 -1.91 -3.36 -6.62
C LYS A 198 -1.20 -4.07 -7.77
N MET A 199 0.12 -4.14 -7.74
CA MET A 199 0.90 -4.98 -8.65
C MET A 199 0.76 -6.45 -8.24
N ASN A 200 0.88 -7.39 -9.19
CA ASN A 200 0.56 -8.78 -8.93
C ASN A 200 1.62 -9.79 -9.40
N VAL A 201 2.70 -9.33 -10.00
CA VAL A 201 3.80 -10.18 -10.47
C VAL A 201 5.15 -9.55 -10.12
N LEU A 202 5.98 -10.26 -9.37
CA LEU A 202 7.39 -9.95 -9.20
C LEU A 202 8.21 -10.84 -10.13
N HIS A 203 8.93 -10.24 -11.08
CA HIS A 203 9.98 -10.92 -11.81
C HIS A 203 11.29 -10.73 -11.04
N TRP A 204 11.65 -11.71 -10.25
CA TRP A 204 12.84 -11.68 -9.41
C TRP A 204 14.01 -12.29 -10.18
N HIS A 205 14.90 -11.45 -10.70
CA HIS A 205 16.05 -11.83 -11.50
C HIS A 205 17.25 -12.12 -10.61
N LEU A 206 17.46 -13.40 -10.29
CA LEU A 206 18.38 -13.87 -9.26
C LEU A 206 19.71 -14.40 -9.79
N SER A 207 19.86 -14.60 -11.10
CA SER A 207 21.06 -15.18 -11.67
C SER A 207 21.31 -14.63 -13.06
N ASP A 208 22.54 -14.16 -13.27
CA ASP A 208 23.07 -13.71 -14.55
C ASP A 208 24.62 -13.80 -14.50
N ASP A 209 25.31 -13.30 -15.53
CA ASP A 209 26.77 -13.24 -15.60
C ASP A 209 27.43 -12.54 -14.41
N ALA A 210 26.77 -11.49 -13.89
CA ALA A 210 27.27 -10.67 -12.81
C ALA A 210 27.10 -11.27 -11.39
N GLY A 211 26.27 -12.30 -11.22
CA GLY A 211 26.08 -12.92 -9.92
C GLY A 211 25.00 -13.98 -9.87
N TRP A 212 25.21 -14.97 -9.01
CA TRP A 212 24.25 -16.02 -8.70
C TRP A 212 23.75 -15.89 -7.27
N ARG A 213 22.42 -15.70 -7.07
CA ARG A 213 21.82 -15.39 -5.78
C ARG A 213 20.94 -16.49 -5.20
N ILE A 214 20.82 -17.63 -5.89
CA ILE A 214 19.99 -18.76 -5.45
C ILE A 214 20.87 -19.83 -4.84
N GLN A 215 20.72 -20.11 -3.55
CA GLN A 215 21.42 -21.21 -2.90
C GLN A 215 20.88 -22.54 -3.38
N ILE A 216 21.75 -23.35 -3.99
CA ILE A 216 21.49 -24.75 -4.33
C ILE A 216 22.41 -25.62 -3.51
N LYS A 217 21.90 -26.32 -2.49
CA LYS A 217 22.69 -27.11 -1.54
C LYS A 217 23.60 -28.15 -2.22
N LYS A 218 23.13 -28.72 -3.35
CA LYS A 218 23.92 -29.70 -4.14
C LYS A 218 25.09 -29.03 -4.87
N TYR A 219 25.02 -27.74 -5.15
CA TYR A 219 26.00 -26.96 -5.91
C TYR A 219 26.45 -25.71 -5.15
N PRO A 220 27.13 -25.86 -4.00
CA PRO A 220 27.45 -24.73 -3.10
C PRO A 220 28.36 -23.68 -3.75
N LYS A 221 29.15 -24.04 -4.75
CA LYS A 221 30.00 -23.08 -5.48
C LYS A 221 29.21 -22.04 -6.27
N LEU A 222 27.96 -22.31 -6.62
CA LEU A 222 27.11 -21.30 -7.30
C LEU A 222 26.95 -20.05 -6.46
N THR A 223 26.88 -20.16 -5.13
CA THR A 223 26.79 -19.02 -4.24
C THR A 223 28.13 -18.64 -3.62
N SER A 224 28.95 -19.61 -3.16
CA SER A 224 30.21 -19.30 -2.49
C SER A 224 31.26 -18.65 -3.43
N VAL A 225 31.13 -18.85 -4.74
CA VAL A 225 31.97 -18.24 -5.79
C VAL A 225 31.12 -17.28 -6.63
N GLY A 226 30.04 -17.78 -7.24
CA GLY A 226 29.19 -17.00 -8.13
C GLY A 226 28.38 -15.89 -7.43
N GLY A 227 28.21 -15.97 -6.10
CA GLY A 227 27.61 -14.90 -5.30
C GLY A 227 28.55 -13.74 -4.98
N LYS A 228 29.83 -13.81 -5.44
CA LYS A 228 30.87 -12.82 -5.15
C LYS A 228 31.37 -12.19 -6.43
N ARG A 229 31.60 -10.90 -6.41
CA ARG A 229 32.14 -10.13 -7.51
C ARG A 229 33.17 -9.13 -7.03
N ARG A 230 34.30 -9.01 -7.75
CA ARG A 230 35.39 -8.12 -7.38
C ARG A 230 34.99 -6.65 -7.43
N ASP A 231 34.18 -6.30 -8.41
CA ASP A 231 33.78 -4.91 -8.66
C ASP A 231 32.46 -4.88 -9.44
N THR A 232 31.80 -3.73 -9.45
CA THR A 232 30.56 -3.49 -10.20
C THR A 232 30.76 -2.31 -11.14
N GLU A 233 30.42 -2.50 -12.41
CA GLU A 233 30.35 -1.40 -13.35
C GLU A 233 29.17 -0.48 -12.98
N ILE A 234 29.44 0.82 -12.94
CA ILE A 234 28.45 1.87 -12.61
C ILE A 234 28.13 2.70 -13.84
N GLU A 235 27.05 3.50 -13.75
CA GLU A 235 26.48 4.27 -14.86
C GLU A 235 25.88 3.36 -15.96
N THR A 236 26.20 3.61 -17.22
CA THR A 236 25.71 2.80 -18.34
C THR A 236 26.59 1.60 -18.58
N TRP A 237 26.01 0.48 -19.00
CA TRP A 237 26.74 -0.72 -19.39
C TRP A 237 27.80 -0.41 -20.46
N GLY A 238 29.02 -0.89 -20.25
CA GLY A 238 30.16 -0.60 -21.12
C GLY A 238 30.81 0.77 -20.86
N SER A 239 30.49 1.43 -19.76
CA SER A 239 31.11 2.72 -19.38
C SER A 239 32.60 2.59 -19.03
N GLY A 240 33.02 1.39 -18.62
CA GLY A 240 34.36 1.13 -18.07
C GLY A 240 34.61 1.79 -16.72
N LYS A 241 33.56 2.33 -16.07
CA LYS A 241 33.64 2.90 -14.74
C LYS A 241 33.18 1.89 -13.70
N TYR A 242 33.93 1.74 -12.65
CA TYR A 242 33.71 0.74 -11.59
C TYR A 242 33.57 1.40 -10.24
N GLU A 243 32.78 0.76 -9.36
CA GLU A 243 32.50 1.25 -8.02
C GLU A 243 33.73 1.20 -7.08
N GLY A 244 34.69 0.31 -7.39
CA GLY A 244 35.94 0.18 -6.67
C GLY A 244 35.84 -0.66 -5.37
N ARG A 245 34.77 -1.46 -5.24
CA ARG A 245 34.57 -2.33 -4.09
C ARG A 245 33.97 -3.69 -4.45
N PRO A 246 34.33 -4.75 -3.71
CA PRO A 246 33.74 -6.07 -3.91
C PRO A 246 32.27 -6.09 -3.48
N HIS A 247 31.50 -6.94 -4.15
CA HIS A 247 30.10 -7.22 -3.83
C HIS A 247 29.90 -8.70 -3.56
N GLU A 248 29.10 -9.01 -2.55
CA GLU A 248 28.71 -10.39 -2.26
C GLU A 248 27.29 -10.45 -1.71
N GLY A 249 26.61 -11.59 -1.92
CA GLY A 249 25.30 -11.88 -1.37
C GLY A 249 24.56 -12.96 -2.16
N PHE A 250 23.67 -13.70 -1.46
CA PHE A 250 22.78 -14.73 -2.01
C PHE A 250 21.65 -15.05 -1.03
#